data_94171ff98c033358fa68cef60089b0b6
#
_entry.id   94171ff98c033358fa68cef60089b0b6
#
_cell.length_a   1.000
_cell.length_b   1.000
_cell.length_c   1.000
_cell.angle_alpha   90.00
_cell.angle_beta   90.00
_cell.angle_gamma   90.00
#
_symmetry.space_group_name_H-M   'P 1'
#
loop_
_entity.id
_entity.type
_entity.pdbx_description
1 polymer ?
#
loop_
_entity_poly.entity_id
_entity_poly.type
_entity_poly.pdbx_seq_one_letter_code
_entity_poly.pdbx_strand_id
1 'polypeptide(L)'
;MARSKRVPLLILCAVVMQPAFSASLDELAGTERAAVLRTAAEPVTEVQQKNPRPRLLPRHGELERLVADIQSSLEPNLFVETLSLYQKPRAADWDNVEQINLLNQLTALSTLAGIQYYSESRKTMRTFYETSAVIDSPAKKTPLPDPVYAALPNSLLLYARQKDLTFGDNIYSFNFYTGEDYIFFVQENLTAMNAGIIPAIGKNKLHSLVAVIDSGDSLLIYAAAMAKTASVPGMGDRIGHSFTNRAKAILKWFTERAGGVF
;
A
#
# COMPACT_ATOMS: atom_id res chain seq x y z
N MET A 1 -57.95 -44.69 -21.68
CA MET A 1 -56.70 -44.53 -20.92
C MET A 1 -56.00 -43.29 -21.44
N ALA A 2 -56.15 -42.13 -20.74
CA ALA A 2 -55.52 -40.88 -21.12
C ALA A 2 -54.23 -40.68 -20.28
N ARG A 3 -53.07 -40.64 -20.94
CA ARG A 3 -51.77 -40.36 -20.30
C ARG A 3 -51.61 -38.86 -20.12
N SER A 4 -51.66 -38.41 -18.87
CA SER A 4 -51.30 -37.04 -18.46
C SER A 4 -49.79 -36.79 -18.63
N LYS A 5 -49.45 -35.90 -19.51
CA LYS A 5 -48.04 -35.37 -19.64
C LYS A 5 -47.79 -34.33 -18.55
N ARG A 6 -46.97 -34.67 -17.56
CA ARG A 6 -46.46 -33.70 -16.57
C ARG A 6 -45.36 -32.88 -17.23
N VAL A 7 -45.55 -31.58 -17.35
CA VAL A 7 -44.51 -30.61 -17.76
C VAL A 7 -43.72 -30.25 -16.51
N PRO A 8 -42.39 -30.38 -16.49
CA PRO A 8 -41.59 -29.95 -15.36
C PRO A 8 -41.54 -28.42 -15.32
N LEU A 9 -41.92 -27.85 -14.18
CA LEU A 9 -41.77 -26.43 -13.88
C LEU A 9 -40.28 -26.13 -13.60
N LEU A 10 -39.60 -25.49 -14.54
CA LEU A 10 -38.25 -24.98 -14.34
C LEU A 10 -38.36 -23.72 -13.47
N ILE A 11 -37.96 -23.84 -12.19
CA ILE A 11 -37.78 -22.68 -11.30
C ILE A 11 -36.47 -22.02 -11.70
N LEU A 12 -36.59 -20.92 -12.42
CA LEU A 12 -35.45 -20.03 -12.71
C LEU A 12 -35.15 -19.24 -11.44
N CYS A 13 -34.14 -19.67 -10.65
CA CYS A 13 -33.60 -18.85 -9.59
C CYS A 13 -32.85 -17.67 -10.21
N ALA A 14 -33.50 -16.52 -10.26
CA ALA A 14 -32.81 -15.27 -10.53
C ALA A 14 -31.87 -14.95 -9.33
N VAL A 15 -30.59 -15.15 -9.54
CA VAL A 15 -29.59 -14.62 -8.61
C VAL A 15 -29.62 -13.09 -8.76
N VAL A 16 -30.26 -12.42 -7.82
CA VAL A 16 -30.20 -10.98 -7.70
C VAL A 16 -28.78 -10.68 -7.21
N MET A 17 -27.88 -10.33 -8.14
CA MET A 17 -26.61 -9.70 -7.77
C MET A 17 -26.95 -8.37 -7.08
N GLN A 18 -26.84 -8.33 -5.76
CA GLN A 18 -26.85 -7.07 -5.04
C GLN A 18 -25.60 -6.30 -5.47
N PRO A 19 -25.69 -5.00 -5.80
CA PRO A 19 -24.51 -4.19 -6.00
C PRO A 19 -23.69 -4.27 -4.71
N ALA A 20 -22.41 -4.61 -4.83
CA ALA A 20 -21.49 -4.53 -3.72
C ALA A 20 -21.37 -3.04 -3.36
N PHE A 21 -21.98 -2.62 -2.27
CA PHE A 21 -21.76 -1.27 -1.75
C PHE A 21 -20.38 -1.26 -1.10
N SER A 22 -19.48 -0.42 -1.61
CA SER A 22 -18.22 -0.10 -0.93
C SER A 22 -18.54 0.35 0.50
N ALA A 23 -17.72 -0.08 1.46
CA ALA A 23 -17.87 0.36 2.84
C ALA A 23 -17.66 1.89 2.91
N SER A 24 -18.50 2.58 3.66
CA SER A 24 -18.38 4.02 3.84
C SER A 24 -17.11 4.39 4.61
N LEU A 25 -16.62 5.63 4.45
CA LEU A 25 -15.47 6.12 5.21
C LEU A 25 -15.69 6.01 6.73
N ASP A 26 -16.91 6.24 7.20
CA ASP A 26 -17.27 6.13 8.64
C ASP A 26 -17.22 4.68 9.14
N GLU A 27 -17.54 3.70 8.31
CA GLU A 27 -17.40 2.27 8.63
C GLU A 27 -15.93 1.87 8.66
N LEU A 28 -15.14 2.31 7.69
CA LEU A 28 -13.72 1.97 7.57
C LEU A 28 -12.85 2.63 8.64
N ALA A 29 -13.02 3.92 8.87
CA ALA A 29 -12.16 4.71 9.76
C ALA A 29 -12.75 4.95 11.16
N GLY A 30 -14.06 4.78 11.33
CA GLY A 30 -14.83 5.26 12.49
C GLY A 30 -15.16 6.75 12.35
N THR A 31 -16.34 7.15 12.85
CA THR A 31 -16.94 8.48 12.62
C THR A 31 -16.02 9.65 13.03
N GLU A 32 -15.36 9.57 14.18
CA GLU A 32 -14.47 10.65 14.65
C GLU A 32 -13.27 10.83 13.71
N ARG A 33 -12.62 9.72 13.33
CA ARG A 33 -11.45 9.77 12.44
C ARG A 33 -11.85 10.15 11.01
N ALA A 34 -12.99 9.69 10.54
CA ALA A 34 -13.55 10.10 9.25
C ALA A 34 -13.77 11.62 9.18
N ALA A 35 -14.29 12.23 10.26
CA ALA A 35 -14.45 13.68 10.34
C ALA A 35 -13.10 14.41 10.25
N VAL A 36 -12.08 13.91 10.94
CA VAL A 36 -10.72 14.46 10.85
C VAL A 36 -10.17 14.33 9.42
N LEU A 37 -10.29 13.15 8.79
CA LEU A 37 -9.76 12.89 7.45
C LEU A 37 -10.41 13.79 6.37
N ARG A 38 -11.70 14.09 6.48
CA ARG A 38 -12.41 15.00 5.53
C ARG A 38 -11.88 16.43 5.54
N THR A 39 -11.23 16.86 6.61
CA THR A 39 -10.73 18.24 6.79
C THR A 39 -9.21 18.34 6.88
N ALA A 40 -8.52 17.20 6.99
CA ALA A 40 -7.08 17.16 7.15
C ALA A 40 -6.37 17.59 5.86
N ALA A 41 -5.50 18.59 5.95
CA ALA A 41 -4.60 18.98 4.86
C ALA A 41 -3.38 18.04 4.74
N GLU A 42 -3.05 17.32 5.82
CA GLU A 42 -1.91 16.41 5.92
C GLU A 42 -2.38 15.03 6.39
N PRO A 43 -1.67 13.94 6.04
CA PRO A 43 -1.98 12.61 6.52
C PRO A 43 -1.92 12.53 8.04
N VAL A 44 -2.88 11.83 8.65
CA VAL A 44 -2.78 11.44 10.06
C VAL A 44 -1.67 10.41 10.19
N THR A 45 -0.72 10.64 11.09
CA THR A 45 0.49 9.81 11.22
C THR A 45 0.71 9.38 12.67
N GLU A 46 1.02 8.11 12.86
CA GLU A 46 1.42 7.51 14.13
C GLU A 46 2.78 6.83 14.00
N VAL A 47 3.64 7.04 14.98
CA VAL A 47 4.96 6.39 15.08
C VAL A 47 5.07 5.69 16.43
N GLN A 48 5.32 4.41 16.40
CA GLN A 48 5.40 3.60 17.60
C GLN A 48 6.69 2.78 17.62
N GLN A 49 7.27 2.66 18.81
CA GLN A 49 8.45 1.85 19.08
C GLN A 49 8.15 0.93 20.27
N LYS A 50 8.85 -0.18 20.38
CA LYS A 50 8.71 -1.14 21.48
C LYS A 50 7.31 -1.75 21.57
N ASN A 51 7.13 -2.91 20.99
CA ASN A 51 5.84 -3.63 20.93
C ASN A 51 4.70 -2.81 20.30
N PRO A 52 4.92 -2.26 19.11
CA PRO A 52 3.94 -1.42 18.46
C PRO A 52 2.65 -2.18 18.11
N ARG A 53 1.52 -1.46 18.10
CA ARG A 53 0.21 -1.98 17.72
C ARG A 53 -0.43 -1.05 16.69
N PRO A 54 -1.22 -1.56 15.72
CA PRO A 54 -1.95 -0.70 14.78
C PRO A 54 -2.88 0.25 15.52
N ARG A 55 -2.83 1.54 15.16
CA ARG A 55 -3.71 2.58 15.70
C ARG A 55 -4.57 3.24 14.62
N LEU A 56 -4.07 3.25 13.39
CA LEU A 56 -4.74 3.88 12.26
C LEU A 56 -5.34 2.87 11.28
N LEU A 57 -5.16 1.57 11.53
CA LEU A 57 -5.61 0.50 10.65
C LEU A 57 -7.12 0.63 10.34
N PRO A 58 -7.51 0.72 9.06
CA PRO A 58 -8.91 0.67 8.66
C PRO A 58 -9.58 -0.66 9.01
N ARG A 59 -10.87 -0.62 9.28
CA ARG A 59 -11.71 -1.79 9.51
C ARG A 59 -12.03 -2.48 8.19
N HIS A 60 -11.09 -3.29 7.72
CA HIS A 60 -11.20 -4.05 6.48
C HIS A 60 -10.58 -5.43 6.69
N GLY A 61 -11.38 -6.48 6.64
CA GLY A 61 -11.00 -7.82 7.12
C GLY A 61 -9.75 -8.40 6.44
N GLU A 62 -9.57 -8.19 5.12
CA GLU A 62 -8.37 -8.64 4.42
C GLU A 62 -7.12 -7.87 4.88
N LEU A 63 -7.24 -6.56 5.05
CA LEU A 63 -6.14 -5.71 5.51
C LEU A 63 -5.76 -6.02 6.96
N GLU A 64 -6.75 -6.23 7.83
CA GLU A 64 -6.52 -6.60 9.23
C GLU A 64 -5.77 -7.92 9.34
N ARG A 65 -6.15 -8.94 8.55
CA ARG A 65 -5.45 -10.23 8.48
C ARG A 65 -4.01 -10.05 7.99
N LEU A 66 -3.81 -9.32 6.89
CA LEU A 66 -2.49 -9.09 6.31
C LEU A 66 -1.54 -8.38 7.29
N VAL A 67 -2.02 -7.35 7.99
CA VAL A 67 -1.24 -6.64 9.01
C VAL A 67 -0.92 -7.54 10.21
N ALA A 68 -1.87 -8.35 10.66
CA ALA A 68 -1.67 -9.29 11.77
C ALA A 68 -0.62 -10.37 11.42
N ASP A 69 -0.66 -10.90 10.20
CA ASP A 69 0.31 -11.89 9.71
C ASP A 69 1.73 -11.31 9.65
N ILE A 70 1.86 -10.09 9.12
CA ILE A 70 3.15 -9.38 9.09
C ILE A 70 3.65 -9.12 10.51
N GLN A 71 2.80 -8.63 11.40
CA GLN A 71 3.20 -8.38 12.79
C GLN A 71 3.65 -9.66 13.52
N SER A 72 2.95 -10.75 13.31
CA SER A 72 3.26 -12.04 13.93
C SER A 72 4.59 -12.61 13.44
N SER A 73 4.87 -12.52 12.13
CA SER A 73 6.08 -13.08 11.51
C SER A 73 7.33 -12.20 11.70
N LEU A 74 7.15 -10.88 11.67
CA LEU A 74 8.24 -9.91 11.77
C LEU A 74 8.60 -9.57 13.22
N GLU A 75 7.63 -9.54 14.14
CA GLU A 75 7.76 -9.01 15.50
C GLU A 75 8.43 -7.61 15.50
N PRO A 76 7.83 -6.62 14.86
CA PRO A 76 8.46 -5.32 14.64
C PRO A 76 8.74 -4.59 15.95
N ASN A 77 9.80 -3.82 16.00
CA ASN A 77 10.08 -2.88 17.08
C ASN A 77 9.91 -1.41 16.66
N LEU A 78 9.58 -1.19 15.39
CA LEU A 78 9.19 0.09 14.82
C LEU A 78 7.96 -0.11 13.94
N PHE A 79 6.95 0.74 14.13
CA PHE A 79 5.76 0.80 13.29
C PHE A 79 5.41 2.26 13.03
N VAL A 80 5.38 2.64 11.77
CA VAL A 80 4.94 3.94 11.29
C VAL A 80 3.68 3.72 10.47
N GLU A 81 2.62 4.43 10.79
CA GLU A 81 1.34 4.36 10.08
C GLU A 81 0.97 5.75 9.58
N THR A 82 0.38 5.80 8.40
CA THR A 82 -0.28 7.01 7.89
C THR A 82 -1.64 6.65 7.33
N LEU A 83 -2.60 7.53 7.55
CA LEU A 83 -3.95 7.43 7.01
C LEU A 83 -4.32 8.74 6.35
N SER A 84 -4.83 8.69 5.14
CA SER A 84 -5.23 9.85 4.35
C SER A 84 -6.43 9.55 3.48
N LEU A 85 -7.09 10.61 3.02
CA LEU A 85 -8.22 10.54 2.11
C LEU A 85 -7.85 11.21 0.79
N TYR A 86 -8.08 10.50 -0.31
CA TYR A 86 -8.01 11.06 -1.66
C TYR A 86 -9.42 11.26 -2.18
N GLN A 87 -9.83 12.52 -2.39
CA GLN A 87 -11.13 12.83 -2.99
C GLN A 87 -11.05 12.58 -4.49
N LYS A 88 -11.94 11.74 -5.02
CA LYS A 88 -12.05 11.55 -6.45
C LYS A 88 -12.57 12.84 -7.09
N PRO A 89 -11.96 13.35 -8.17
CA PRO A 89 -12.40 14.60 -8.81
C PRO A 89 -13.82 14.51 -9.40
N ARG A 90 -14.26 13.31 -9.70
CA ARG A 90 -15.62 12.96 -10.11
C ARG A 90 -16.09 11.82 -9.23
N ALA A 91 -17.39 11.74 -8.95
CA ALA A 91 -18.00 10.55 -8.38
C ALA A 91 -17.90 9.44 -9.45
N ALA A 92 -16.71 8.89 -9.57
CA ALA A 92 -16.42 7.80 -10.49
C ALA A 92 -16.77 6.49 -9.79
N ASP A 93 -17.44 5.61 -10.51
CA ASP A 93 -17.67 4.27 -10.02
C ASP A 93 -16.33 3.54 -9.91
N TRP A 94 -16.12 2.82 -8.82
CA TRP A 94 -14.96 1.94 -8.65
C TRP A 94 -15.18 0.67 -9.48
N ASP A 95 -15.02 0.79 -10.80
CA ASP A 95 -15.18 -0.31 -11.73
C ASP A 95 -13.84 -0.98 -12.11
N ASN A 96 -13.92 -2.03 -12.88
CA ASN A 96 -12.73 -2.76 -13.34
C ASN A 96 -11.76 -1.89 -14.13
N VAL A 97 -12.24 -0.88 -14.86
CA VAL A 97 -11.38 -0.01 -15.68
C VAL A 97 -10.55 0.89 -14.78
N GLU A 98 -11.18 1.50 -13.78
CA GLU A 98 -10.50 2.36 -12.81
C GLU A 98 -9.50 1.56 -11.97
N GLN A 99 -9.92 0.38 -11.49
CA GLN A 99 -9.05 -0.51 -10.74
C GLN A 99 -7.82 -0.95 -11.56
N ILE A 100 -8.00 -1.34 -12.83
CA ILE A 100 -6.90 -1.70 -13.74
C ILE A 100 -5.98 -0.51 -13.96
N ASN A 101 -6.54 0.67 -14.21
CA ASN A 101 -5.76 1.89 -14.40
C ASN A 101 -4.96 2.22 -13.14
N LEU A 102 -5.56 2.16 -11.97
CA LEU A 102 -4.88 2.39 -10.70
C LEU A 102 -3.80 1.35 -10.45
N LEU A 103 -4.07 0.06 -10.67
CA LEU A 103 -3.06 -1.00 -10.55
C LEU A 103 -1.86 -0.70 -11.46
N ASN A 104 -2.09 -0.32 -12.72
CA ASN A 104 -1.02 0.04 -13.65
C ASN A 104 -0.21 1.25 -13.17
N GLN A 105 -0.82 2.23 -12.51
CA GLN A 105 -0.09 3.32 -11.88
C GLN A 105 0.76 2.84 -10.69
N LEU A 106 0.25 1.95 -9.87
CA LEU A 106 0.94 1.42 -8.69
C LEU A 106 2.07 0.44 -9.06
N THR A 107 1.95 -0.27 -10.18
CA THR A 107 2.99 -1.19 -10.68
C THR A 107 4.07 -0.51 -11.53
N ALA A 108 3.88 0.76 -11.89
CA ALA A 108 4.87 1.58 -12.60
C ALA A 108 6.02 2.00 -11.64
N LEU A 109 6.75 1.02 -11.09
CA LEU A 109 7.75 1.22 -10.06
C LEU A 109 8.94 2.07 -10.50
N SER A 110 9.23 2.15 -11.81
CA SER A 110 10.28 3.02 -12.33
C SER A 110 10.00 4.50 -12.04
N THR A 111 8.73 4.88 -11.91
CA THR A 111 8.30 6.27 -11.65
C THR A 111 8.55 6.73 -10.20
N LEU A 112 8.95 5.82 -9.32
CA LEU A 112 9.43 6.15 -7.98
C LEU A 112 10.84 6.79 -8.02
N ALA A 113 11.59 6.65 -9.12
CA ALA A 113 12.87 7.33 -9.27
C ALA A 113 12.69 8.85 -9.30
N GLY A 114 13.51 9.55 -8.52
CA GLY A 114 13.49 11.01 -8.46
C GLY A 114 12.45 11.61 -7.51
N ILE A 115 11.53 10.84 -6.92
CA ILE A 115 10.60 11.39 -5.93
C ILE A 115 11.34 12.03 -4.76
N GLN A 116 10.78 13.11 -4.24
CA GLN A 116 11.43 13.91 -3.22
C GLN A 116 10.63 13.97 -1.92
N TYR A 117 11.34 14.13 -0.82
CA TYR A 117 10.79 14.39 0.50
C TYR A 117 11.54 15.53 1.20
N TYR A 118 10.88 16.22 2.11
CA TYR A 118 11.54 17.19 2.96
C TYR A 118 12.25 16.50 4.12
N SER A 119 13.55 16.71 4.25
CA SER A 119 14.36 16.15 5.33
C SER A 119 14.41 17.11 6.51
N GLU A 120 13.66 16.83 7.57
CA GLU A 120 13.65 17.65 8.78
C GLU A 120 15.04 17.83 9.41
N SER A 121 15.86 16.78 9.39
CA SER A 121 17.23 16.83 9.96
C SER A 121 18.19 17.66 9.14
N ARG A 122 17.97 17.81 7.83
CA ARG A 122 18.83 18.57 6.90
C ARG A 122 18.21 19.88 6.44
N LYS A 123 16.93 20.13 6.78
CA LYS A 123 16.15 21.33 6.39
C LYS A 123 16.18 21.61 4.88
N THR A 124 16.10 20.54 4.07
CA THR A 124 16.12 20.61 2.61
C THR A 124 15.35 19.49 1.96
N MET A 125 14.90 19.70 0.71
CA MET A 125 14.37 18.63 -0.13
C MET A 125 15.47 17.63 -0.48
N ARG A 126 15.13 16.35 -0.45
CA ARG A 126 16.02 15.23 -0.80
C ARG A 126 15.33 14.24 -1.68
N THR A 127 16.08 13.70 -2.62
CA THR A 127 15.62 12.54 -3.42
C THR A 127 15.50 11.32 -2.53
N PHE A 128 14.36 10.63 -2.62
CA PHE A 128 14.13 9.38 -1.91
C PHE A 128 14.83 8.22 -2.65
N TYR A 129 14.39 7.93 -3.87
CA TYR A 129 15.06 6.96 -4.72
C TYR A 129 15.82 7.66 -5.85
N GLU A 130 17.14 7.43 -5.93
CA GLU A 130 17.94 7.86 -7.07
C GLU A 130 17.59 7.05 -8.33
N THR A 131 17.35 5.75 -8.13
CA THR A 131 16.90 4.84 -9.18
C THR A 131 15.85 3.89 -8.64
N SER A 132 14.91 3.52 -9.49
CA SER A 132 13.91 2.49 -9.23
C SER A 132 13.61 1.78 -10.53
N ALA A 133 13.64 0.46 -10.55
CA ALA A 133 13.33 -0.34 -11.72
C ALA A 133 12.76 -1.70 -11.32
N VAL A 134 11.77 -2.17 -12.06
CA VAL A 134 11.35 -3.57 -12.03
C VAL A 134 12.51 -4.42 -12.54
N ILE A 135 12.72 -5.60 -11.94
CA ILE A 135 13.77 -6.56 -12.34
C ILE A 135 13.17 -7.95 -12.54
N ASP A 136 13.84 -8.77 -13.35
CA ASP A 136 13.43 -10.15 -13.66
C ASP A 136 13.42 -11.06 -12.42
N SER A 137 14.45 -10.93 -11.60
CA SER A 137 14.60 -11.73 -10.39
C SER A 137 15.64 -11.13 -9.43
N PRO A 138 15.59 -11.45 -8.14
CA PRO A 138 16.62 -11.03 -7.18
C PRO A 138 18.03 -11.52 -7.49
N ALA A 139 18.14 -12.65 -8.22
CA ALA A 139 19.43 -13.25 -8.57
C ALA A 139 20.08 -12.55 -9.78
N LYS A 140 19.33 -12.35 -10.87
CA LYS A 140 19.85 -11.78 -12.12
C LYS A 140 19.86 -10.26 -12.11
N LYS A 141 18.84 -9.63 -11.53
CA LYS A 141 18.69 -8.17 -11.40
C LYS A 141 18.62 -7.42 -12.73
N THR A 142 18.20 -8.11 -13.80
CA THR A 142 18.05 -7.50 -15.13
C THR A 142 16.86 -6.53 -15.11
N PRO A 143 17.03 -5.25 -15.44
CA PRO A 143 15.93 -4.31 -15.51
C PRO A 143 14.90 -4.73 -16.56
N LEU A 144 13.63 -4.58 -16.23
CA LEU A 144 12.48 -4.79 -17.11
C LEU A 144 11.67 -3.48 -17.22
N PRO A 145 10.92 -3.30 -18.31
CA PRO A 145 9.89 -2.27 -18.37
C PRO A 145 8.87 -2.47 -17.26
N ASP A 146 8.23 -1.39 -16.81
CA ASP A 146 7.07 -1.51 -15.94
C ASP A 146 5.98 -2.32 -16.63
N PRO A 147 5.35 -3.28 -15.93
CA PRO A 147 4.30 -4.09 -16.52
C PRO A 147 3.02 -3.29 -16.71
N VAL A 148 2.25 -3.66 -17.74
CA VAL A 148 0.92 -3.11 -18.00
C VAL A 148 -0.07 -4.27 -18.05
N TYR A 149 -1.13 -4.17 -17.26
CA TYR A 149 -2.17 -5.18 -17.14
C TYR A 149 -3.45 -4.75 -17.85
N ALA A 150 -4.08 -5.67 -18.56
CA ALA A 150 -5.39 -5.50 -19.19
C ALA A 150 -6.55 -6.06 -18.35
N ALA A 151 -6.24 -6.76 -17.26
CA ALA A 151 -7.20 -7.33 -16.31
C ALA A 151 -6.59 -7.33 -14.91
N LEU A 152 -7.45 -7.33 -13.89
CA LEU A 152 -7.02 -7.42 -12.49
C LEU A 152 -6.58 -8.86 -12.18
N PRO A 153 -5.32 -9.09 -11.78
CA PRO A 153 -4.92 -10.36 -11.23
C PRO A 153 -5.35 -10.45 -9.77
N ASN A 154 -5.75 -11.62 -9.27
CA ASN A 154 -6.04 -11.81 -7.85
C ASN A 154 -4.82 -11.55 -6.96
N SER A 155 -3.63 -11.84 -7.47
CA SER A 155 -2.35 -11.54 -6.83
C SER A 155 -1.27 -11.37 -7.87
N LEU A 156 -0.26 -10.56 -7.55
CA LEU A 156 0.86 -10.28 -8.42
C LEU A 156 2.12 -10.10 -7.59
N LEU A 157 3.22 -10.72 -8.01
CA LEU A 157 4.54 -10.54 -7.43
C LEU A 157 5.47 -9.86 -8.44
N LEU A 158 6.04 -8.72 -8.04
CA LEU A 158 7.10 -8.04 -8.76
C LEU A 158 8.37 -7.99 -7.89
N TYR A 159 9.51 -7.91 -8.54
CA TYR A 159 10.77 -7.56 -7.89
C TYR A 159 11.26 -6.22 -8.41
N ALA A 160 11.82 -5.41 -7.52
CA ALA A 160 12.41 -4.15 -7.90
C ALA A 160 13.79 -3.97 -7.28
N ARG A 161 14.66 -3.28 -8.01
CA ARG A 161 15.91 -2.75 -7.49
C ARG A 161 15.78 -1.24 -7.34
N GLN A 162 16.00 -0.76 -6.12
CA GLN A 162 15.83 0.64 -5.77
C GLN A 162 17.06 1.15 -5.02
N LYS A 163 17.60 2.29 -5.45
CA LYS A 163 18.72 2.95 -4.78
C LYS A 163 18.22 4.14 -3.97
N ASP A 164 18.30 4.01 -2.66
CA ASP A 164 17.96 5.04 -1.67
C ASP A 164 19.23 5.74 -1.19
N LEU A 165 19.18 7.07 -1.06
CA LEU A 165 20.31 7.87 -0.56
C LEU A 165 20.72 7.54 0.87
N THR A 166 19.84 6.95 1.67
CA THR A 166 20.10 6.64 3.08
C THR A 166 20.53 5.21 3.28
N PHE A 167 19.83 4.28 2.62
CA PHE A 167 19.97 2.83 2.84
C PHE A 167 20.68 2.11 1.70
N GLY A 168 21.12 2.84 0.67
CA GLY A 168 21.88 2.30 -0.44
C GLY A 168 21.03 1.56 -1.48
N ASP A 169 21.64 0.64 -2.19
CA ASP A 169 21.07 -0.10 -3.30
C ASP A 169 20.48 -1.43 -2.81
N ASN A 170 19.17 -1.55 -2.88
CA ASN A 170 18.44 -2.65 -2.28
C ASN A 170 17.49 -3.33 -3.28
N ILE A 171 17.19 -4.59 -3.02
CA ILE A 171 16.22 -5.38 -3.75
C ILE A 171 15.00 -5.61 -2.86
N TYR A 172 13.83 -5.46 -3.49
CA TYR A 172 12.54 -5.65 -2.84
C TYR A 172 11.66 -6.60 -3.63
N SER A 173 10.78 -7.31 -2.93
CA SER A 173 9.58 -7.89 -3.51
C SER A 173 8.39 -6.96 -3.27
N PHE A 174 7.46 -6.94 -4.23
CA PHE A 174 6.18 -6.25 -4.13
C PHE A 174 5.08 -7.27 -4.39
N ASN A 175 4.33 -7.60 -3.37
CA ASN A 175 3.16 -8.48 -3.49
C ASN A 175 1.90 -7.61 -3.55
N PHE A 176 1.18 -7.67 -4.67
CA PHE A 176 -0.08 -6.96 -4.86
C PHE A 176 -1.25 -7.91 -4.67
N TYR A 177 -2.30 -7.40 -4.07
CA TYR A 177 -3.58 -8.07 -3.83
C TYR A 177 -4.70 -7.15 -4.30
N THR A 178 -5.65 -7.69 -5.05
CA THR A 178 -6.79 -6.93 -5.56
C THR A 178 -8.09 -7.61 -5.14
N GLY A 179 -9.12 -6.84 -4.87
CA GLY A 179 -10.46 -7.28 -4.51
C GLY A 179 -11.51 -6.33 -5.07
N GLU A 180 -12.76 -6.53 -4.68
CA GLU A 180 -13.87 -5.74 -5.21
C GLU A 180 -13.75 -4.26 -4.87
N ASP A 181 -13.26 -3.94 -3.67
CA ASP A 181 -13.20 -2.58 -3.12
C ASP A 181 -11.78 -2.14 -2.74
N TYR A 182 -10.73 -2.89 -3.12
CA TYR A 182 -9.36 -2.56 -2.70
C TYR A 182 -8.27 -2.96 -3.70
N ILE A 183 -7.15 -2.26 -3.58
CA ILE A 183 -5.84 -2.68 -4.07
C ILE A 183 -4.84 -2.50 -2.93
N PHE A 184 -4.16 -3.58 -2.53
CA PHE A 184 -3.08 -3.55 -1.54
C PHE A 184 -1.77 -3.96 -2.18
N PHE A 185 -0.65 -3.42 -1.68
CA PHE A 185 0.64 -4.05 -1.91
C PHE A 185 1.49 -4.08 -0.65
N VAL A 186 2.33 -5.11 -0.54
CA VAL A 186 3.35 -5.26 0.48
C VAL A 186 4.70 -5.29 -0.19
N GLN A 187 5.56 -4.35 0.17
CA GLN A 187 6.98 -4.33 -0.18
C GLN A 187 7.78 -4.97 0.96
N GLU A 188 8.66 -5.93 0.64
CA GLU A 188 9.59 -6.54 1.59
C GLU A 188 11.03 -6.35 1.11
N ASN A 189 11.96 -5.99 2.02
CA ASN A 189 13.37 -5.88 1.67
C ASN A 189 14.03 -7.27 1.59
N LEU A 190 14.56 -7.62 0.42
CA LEU A 190 15.27 -8.88 0.18
C LEU A 190 16.79 -8.78 0.41
N THR A 191 17.28 -7.58 0.71
CA THR A 191 18.67 -7.29 1.07
C THR A 191 18.74 -6.56 2.39
N ALA A 192 19.86 -6.66 3.10
CA ALA A 192 20.08 -5.88 4.30
C ALA A 192 20.27 -4.41 3.95
N MET A 193 19.68 -3.53 4.76
CA MET A 193 19.70 -2.08 4.56
C MET A 193 20.66 -1.44 5.58
N ASN A 194 21.62 -0.68 5.08
CA ASN A 194 22.65 -0.06 5.89
C ASN A 194 22.54 1.47 5.83
N ALA A 195 22.63 2.14 6.95
CA ALA A 195 22.76 3.60 7.03
C ALA A 195 24.27 3.96 7.04
N GLY A 196 24.84 4.12 5.86
CA GLY A 196 26.29 4.18 5.67
C GLY A 196 26.93 2.82 6.01
N ILE A 197 27.82 2.79 6.99
CA ILE A 197 28.49 1.55 7.47
C ILE A 197 27.70 0.84 8.59
N ILE A 198 26.62 1.42 9.07
CA ILE A 198 25.87 0.90 10.22
C ILE A 198 24.71 0.04 9.70
N PRO A 199 24.65 -1.26 10.06
CA PRO A 199 23.49 -2.10 9.78
C PRO A 199 22.24 -1.52 10.47
N ALA A 200 21.23 -1.15 9.68
CA ALA A 200 19.99 -0.56 10.18
C ALA A 200 18.86 -1.57 10.25
N ILE A 201 18.66 -2.32 9.17
CA ILE A 201 17.57 -3.28 9.02
C ILE A 201 18.11 -4.53 8.31
N GLY A 202 17.91 -5.69 8.91
CA GLY A 202 18.32 -6.96 8.32
C GLY A 202 17.51 -7.32 7.06
N LYS A 203 17.98 -8.33 6.32
CA LYS A 203 17.22 -8.92 5.22
C LYS A 203 15.88 -9.45 5.75
N ASN A 204 14.79 -9.21 5.01
CA ASN A 204 13.41 -9.62 5.35
C ASN A 204 12.93 -9.04 6.70
N LYS A 205 13.43 -7.86 7.10
CA LYS A 205 13.10 -7.21 8.37
C LYS A 205 12.44 -5.84 8.21
N LEU A 206 12.02 -5.50 6.99
CA LEU A 206 11.17 -4.36 6.68
C LEU A 206 10.02 -4.84 5.81
N HIS A 207 8.80 -4.52 6.23
CA HIS A 207 7.61 -4.59 5.40
C HIS A 207 6.99 -3.20 5.31
N SER A 208 6.79 -2.73 4.09
CA SER A 208 6.02 -1.52 3.82
C SER A 208 4.74 -1.92 3.11
N LEU A 209 3.61 -1.47 3.62
CA LEU A 209 2.28 -1.76 3.10
C LEU A 209 1.64 -0.47 2.62
N VAL A 210 0.99 -0.52 1.46
CA VAL A 210 0.02 0.50 1.04
C VAL A 210 -1.27 -0.19 0.70
N ALA A 211 -2.36 0.30 1.28
CA ALA A 211 -3.71 -0.14 0.99
C ALA A 211 -4.52 1.04 0.47
N VAL A 212 -5.15 0.85 -0.67
CA VAL A 212 -6.12 1.76 -1.28
C VAL A 212 -7.47 1.08 -1.22
N ILE A 213 -8.41 1.68 -0.52
CA ILE A 213 -9.76 1.14 -0.31
C ILE A 213 -10.77 2.15 -0.85
N ASP A 214 -11.68 1.68 -1.69
CA ASP A 214 -12.78 2.51 -2.15
C ASP A 214 -13.76 2.80 -1.01
N SER A 215 -14.13 4.06 -0.84
CA SER A 215 -15.13 4.51 0.12
C SER A 215 -16.25 5.34 -0.52
N GLY A 216 -16.52 5.08 -1.81
CA GLY A 216 -17.54 5.77 -2.61
C GLY A 216 -16.95 6.96 -3.37
N ASP A 217 -17.14 8.17 -2.89
CA ASP A 217 -16.63 9.41 -3.49
C ASP A 217 -15.12 9.64 -3.28
N SER A 218 -14.50 8.82 -2.47
CA SER A 218 -13.10 8.96 -2.07
C SER A 218 -12.39 7.61 -1.97
N LEU A 219 -11.05 7.66 -1.93
CA LEU A 219 -10.20 6.52 -1.62
C LEU A 219 -9.60 6.73 -0.23
N LEU A 220 -9.79 5.75 0.66
CA LEU A 220 -9.07 5.71 1.92
C LEU A 220 -7.70 5.05 1.68
N ILE A 221 -6.63 5.78 1.98
CA ILE A 221 -5.26 5.33 1.77
C ILE A 221 -4.61 5.10 3.12
N TYR A 222 -4.26 3.85 3.39
CA TYR A 222 -3.49 3.46 4.56
C TYR A 222 -2.10 3.03 4.11
N ALA A 223 -1.06 3.66 4.66
CA ALA A 223 0.30 3.24 4.45
C ALA A 223 0.97 2.91 5.79
N ALA A 224 1.70 1.82 5.83
CA ALA A 224 2.37 1.35 7.03
C ALA A 224 3.79 0.88 6.71
N ALA A 225 4.73 1.14 7.63
CA ALA A 225 6.07 0.58 7.60
C ALA A 225 6.35 -0.12 8.93
N MET A 226 6.55 -1.42 8.88
CA MET A 226 6.86 -2.30 10.01
C MET A 226 8.29 -2.79 9.86
N ALA A 227 9.13 -2.54 10.86
CA ALA A 227 10.53 -2.95 10.81
C ALA A 227 11.00 -3.57 12.13
N LYS A 228 11.87 -4.58 12.00
CA LYS A 228 12.73 -5.05 13.07
C LYS A 228 14.09 -4.39 12.89
N THR A 229 14.28 -3.24 13.53
CA THR A 229 15.51 -2.46 13.45
C THR A 229 16.57 -2.95 14.43
N ALA A 230 17.84 -2.75 14.11
CA ALA A 230 18.91 -2.98 15.07
C ALA A 230 18.78 -2.00 16.25
N SER A 231 19.04 -2.50 17.46
CA SER A 231 19.02 -1.68 18.67
C SER A 231 20.29 -0.85 18.77
N VAL A 232 20.32 0.31 18.11
CA VAL A 232 21.41 1.27 18.20
C VAL A 232 20.93 2.48 19.01
N PRO A 233 21.56 2.82 20.13
CA PRO A 233 21.17 3.95 20.96
C PRO A 233 21.06 5.25 20.15
N GLY A 234 19.95 5.99 20.32
CA GLY A 234 19.68 7.25 19.64
C GLY A 234 19.31 7.16 18.16
N MET A 235 19.22 5.95 17.56
CA MET A 235 18.79 5.78 16.16
C MET A 235 17.30 5.60 15.99
N GLY A 236 16.57 5.14 17.02
CA GLY A 236 15.14 4.84 16.90
C GLY A 236 14.30 6.02 16.39
N ASP A 237 14.45 7.20 17.01
CA ASP A 237 13.70 8.40 16.62
C ASP A 237 14.09 8.87 15.21
N ARG A 238 15.39 8.83 14.88
CA ARG A 238 15.89 9.20 13.55
C ARG A 238 15.34 8.29 12.46
N ILE A 239 15.24 7.00 12.73
CA ILE A 239 14.66 6.03 11.81
C ILE A 239 13.15 6.30 11.68
N GLY A 240 12.42 6.49 12.78
CA GLY A 240 11.00 6.83 12.78
C GLY A 240 10.68 8.05 11.92
N HIS A 241 11.37 9.17 12.14
CA HIS A 241 11.24 10.38 11.31
C HIS A 241 11.57 10.12 9.84
N SER A 242 12.57 9.31 9.55
CA SER A 242 12.95 8.95 8.19
C SER A 242 11.84 8.17 7.50
N PHE A 243 11.19 7.22 8.18
CA PHE A 243 10.06 6.46 7.61
C PHE A 243 8.80 7.32 7.44
N THR A 244 8.51 8.23 8.37
CA THR A 244 7.41 9.19 8.23
C THR A 244 7.56 10.04 6.96
N ASN A 245 8.76 10.60 6.73
CA ASN A 245 9.01 11.41 5.54
C ASN A 245 8.91 10.60 4.25
N ARG A 246 9.30 9.33 4.27
CA ARG A 246 9.16 8.41 3.15
C ARG A 246 7.70 8.06 2.88
N ALA A 247 6.92 7.78 3.92
CA ALA A 247 5.49 7.53 3.78
C ALA A 247 4.77 8.72 3.13
N LYS A 248 5.10 9.95 3.54
CA LYS A 248 4.57 11.17 2.91
C LYS A 248 4.99 11.30 1.44
N ALA A 249 6.24 10.96 1.09
CA ALA A 249 6.70 10.99 -0.31
C ALA A 249 5.98 9.96 -1.19
N ILE A 250 5.78 8.76 -0.69
CA ILE A 250 5.02 7.70 -1.38
C ILE A 250 3.55 8.12 -1.54
N LEU A 251 2.94 8.69 -0.51
CA LEU A 251 1.57 9.18 -0.59
C LEU A 251 1.42 10.29 -1.63
N LYS A 252 2.37 11.24 -1.67
CA LYS A 252 2.38 12.30 -2.69
C LYS A 252 2.50 11.70 -4.10
N TRP A 253 3.44 10.78 -4.29
CA TRP A 253 3.58 10.05 -5.56
C TRP A 253 2.28 9.34 -5.93
N PHE A 254 1.62 8.65 -4.99
CA PHE A 254 0.32 8.03 -5.22
C PHE A 254 -0.74 9.04 -5.66
N THR A 255 -0.87 10.16 -4.95
CA THR A 255 -1.87 11.21 -5.24
C THR A 255 -1.69 11.77 -6.65
N GLU A 256 -0.44 12.04 -7.06
CA GLU A 256 -0.11 12.51 -8.41
C GLU A 256 -0.48 11.47 -9.48
N ARG A 257 -0.30 10.18 -9.19
CA ARG A 257 -0.64 9.07 -10.10
C ARG A 257 -2.13 8.82 -10.17
N ALA A 258 -2.82 8.82 -9.03
CA ALA A 258 -4.27 8.66 -8.96
C ALA A 258 -4.99 9.78 -9.72
N GLY A 259 -4.48 11.02 -9.70
CA GLY A 259 -5.02 12.14 -10.49
C GLY A 259 -5.00 11.92 -12.00
N GLY A 260 -4.27 10.96 -12.51
CA GLY A 260 -4.29 10.53 -13.91
C GLY A 260 -5.30 9.42 -14.23
N VAL A 261 -5.95 8.87 -13.21
CA VAL A 261 -6.94 7.77 -13.31
C VAL A 261 -8.36 8.31 -13.20
N PHE A 262 -8.60 9.22 -12.27
CA PHE A 262 -9.92 9.75 -11.89
C PHE A 262 -10.22 11.15 -12.46
#